data_8cf75b58f7ec0e551c3a3d0c6f484a80
#
_entry.id   8cf75b58f7ec0e551c3a3d0c6f484a80
#
_cell.length_a   1.000
_cell.length_b   1.000
_cell.length_c   1.000
_cell.angle_alpha   90.00
_cell.angle_beta   90.00
_cell.angle_gamma   90.00
#
_symmetry.space_group_name_H-M   'P 1'
#
loop_
_entity.id
_entity.type
_entity.pdbx_description
1 polymer ?
#
loop_
_entity_poly.entity_id
_entity_poly.type
_entity_poly.pdbx_seq_one_letter_code
_entity_poly.pdbx_strand_id
1 'polypeptide(L)'
;MRNAPSVRYPVGRCALYGWWMLGLGALGLAALAGGWWVSGTTAEAGGLMTGVVLWLLWMGFAIWSWQRTPEGLLRWDALADSAAGPSLAGAWVWHSEAYKDGVTLLRVDAVLDLQDRVLLRLHNPDAASSWAWVERARDPLRWNEFRRALMAHQRQGCAIQ
;
A
#
# COMPACT_ATOMS: atom_id res chain seq x y z
N MET A 1 -15.98 -7.73 -26.50
CA MET A 1 -14.95 -7.08 -25.65
C MET A 1 -14.05 -8.18 -25.10
N ARG A 2 -12.72 -8.11 -25.23
CA ARG A 2 -11.84 -9.14 -24.68
C ARG A 2 -11.74 -8.95 -23.18
N ASN A 3 -12.29 -9.88 -22.40
CA ASN A 3 -12.10 -9.90 -20.96
C ASN A 3 -10.59 -9.94 -20.66
N ALA A 4 -10.16 -9.16 -19.66
CA ALA A 4 -8.78 -9.22 -19.22
C ALA A 4 -8.46 -10.65 -18.73
N PRO A 5 -7.29 -11.21 -19.09
CA PRO A 5 -6.92 -12.55 -18.65
C PRO A 5 -6.82 -12.60 -17.11
N SER A 6 -7.10 -13.77 -16.54
CA SER A 6 -6.90 -13.99 -15.10
C SER A 6 -5.42 -13.80 -14.76
N VAL A 7 -5.15 -12.97 -13.77
CA VAL A 7 -3.79 -12.62 -13.34
C VAL A 7 -3.64 -12.72 -11.84
N ARG A 8 -2.49 -13.19 -11.38
CA ARG A 8 -2.10 -13.19 -9.96
C ARG A 8 -0.90 -12.28 -9.81
N TYR A 9 -0.96 -11.36 -8.84
CA TYR A 9 0.10 -10.41 -8.62
C TYR A 9 0.46 -10.28 -7.14
N PRO A 10 1.77 -10.32 -6.77
CA PRO A 10 2.21 -10.18 -5.40
C PRO A 10 2.05 -8.71 -4.95
N VAL A 11 1.41 -8.55 -3.81
CA VAL A 11 1.20 -7.27 -3.13
C VAL A 11 1.97 -7.28 -1.82
N GLY A 12 2.60 -6.18 -1.47
CA GLY A 12 3.33 -6.13 -0.22
C GLY A 12 3.94 -4.77 0.06
N ARG A 13 4.91 -4.76 0.98
CA ARG A 13 5.58 -3.53 1.42
C ARG A 13 6.27 -2.85 0.24
N CYS A 14 6.03 -1.55 0.09
CA CYS A 14 6.67 -0.74 -0.94
C CYS A 14 8.09 -0.37 -0.52
N ALA A 15 9.09 -0.80 -1.28
CA ALA A 15 10.49 -0.49 -1.00
C ALA A 15 10.75 1.02 -0.94
N LEU A 16 10.13 1.79 -1.83
CA LEU A 16 10.22 3.25 -1.84
C LEU A 16 9.73 3.86 -0.52
N TYR A 17 8.59 3.39 0.00
CA TYR A 17 8.04 3.86 1.27
C TYR A 17 9.04 3.61 2.42
N GLY A 18 9.69 2.45 2.44
CA GLY A 18 10.76 2.15 3.40
C GLY A 18 11.94 3.10 3.30
N TRP A 19 12.40 3.40 2.08
CA TRP A 19 13.47 4.37 1.87
C TRP A 19 13.11 5.78 2.31
N TRP A 20 11.87 6.22 2.06
CA TRP A 20 11.37 7.51 2.55
C TRP A 20 11.34 7.55 4.08
N MET A 21 10.89 6.50 4.74
CA MET A 21 10.88 6.40 6.19
C MET A 21 12.31 6.49 6.77
N LEU A 22 13.26 5.75 6.17
CA LEU A 22 14.67 5.82 6.58
C LEU A 22 15.27 7.21 6.37
N GLY A 23 15.00 7.84 5.23
CA GLY A 23 15.48 9.19 4.91
C GLY A 23 14.96 10.23 5.90
N LEU A 24 13.67 10.21 6.20
CA LEU A 24 13.05 11.11 7.19
C LEU A 24 13.59 10.85 8.61
N GLY A 25 13.79 9.58 8.98
CA GLY A 25 14.39 9.23 10.26
C GLY A 25 15.82 9.75 10.41
N ALA A 26 16.63 9.59 9.36
CA ALA A 26 18.00 10.10 9.32
C ALA A 26 18.04 11.64 9.37
N LEU A 27 17.14 12.30 8.63
CA LEU A 27 17.02 13.77 8.65
C LEU A 27 16.64 14.28 10.05
N GLY A 28 15.70 13.65 10.71
CA GLY A 28 15.32 13.99 12.08
C GLY A 28 16.48 13.82 13.08
N LEU A 29 17.25 12.74 12.94
CA LEU A 29 18.45 12.50 13.76
C LEU A 29 19.51 13.57 13.50
N ALA A 30 19.74 13.93 12.23
CA ALA A 30 20.70 14.98 11.87
C ALA A 30 20.28 16.34 12.41
N ALA A 31 18.98 16.67 12.39
CA ALA A 31 18.46 17.90 12.98
C ALA A 31 18.66 17.95 14.50
N LEU A 32 18.44 16.84 15.21
CA LEU A 32 18.71 16.74 16.65
C LEU A 32 20.20 16.91 16.97
N ALA A 33 21.07 16.25 16.20
CA ALA A 33 22.53 16.35 16.37
C ALA A 33 23.02 17.79 16.07
N GLY A 34 22.51 18.44 15.03
CA GLY A 34 22.79 19.83 14.68
C GLY A 34 22.34 20.81 15.77
N GLY A 35 21.12 20.59 16.31
CA GLY A 35 20.61 21.36 17.44
C GLY A 35 21.51 21.23 18.66
N TRP A 36 21.94 20.02 19.00
CA TRP A 36 22.90 19.79 20.09
C TRP A 36 24.21 20.57 19.90
N TRP A 37 24.75 20.53 18.67
CA TRP A 37 26.01 21.21 18.35
C TRP A 37 25.95 22.73 18.46
N VAL A 38 24.84 23.33 18.04
CA VAL A 38 24.63 24.77 18.04
C VAL A 38 24.30 25.33 19.43
N SER A 39 23.48 24.59 20.20
CA SER A 39 22.94 25.10 21.47
C SER A 39 23.92 25.05 22.65
N GLY A 40 24.93 24.20 22.61
CA GLY A 40 26.16 24.18 23.46
C GLY A 40 26.01 24.35 24.99
N THR A 41 24.83 24.62 25.54
CA THR A 41 24.64 24.96 26.95
C THR A 41 23.33 24.43 27.53
N THR A 42 23.32 24.30 28.83
CA THR A 42 22.34 23.65 29.70
C THR A 42 20.91 24.23 29.67
N ALA A 43 20.69 25.42 29.14
CA ALA A 43 19.39 26.09 29.14
C ALA A 43 18.36 25.49 28.15
N GLU A 44 18.80 24.75 27.15
CA GLU A 44 17.95 24.18 26.10
C GLU A 44 17.80 22.64 26.20
N ALA A 45 18.27 22.04 27.29
CA ALA A 45 18.17 20.58 27.49
C ALA A 45 16.70 20.07 27.39
N GLY A 46 15.74 20.87 27.83
CA GLY A 46 14.32 20.52 27.74
C GLY A 46 13.82 20.43 26.29
N GLY A 47 14.27 21.32 25.39
CA GLY A 47 13.89 21.29 23.99
C GLY A 47 14.46 20.10 23.26
N LEU A 48 15.74 19.77 23.51
CA LEU A 48 16.40 18.58 22.95
C LEU A 48 15.74 17.29 23.42
N MET A 49 15.45 17.16 24.72
CA MET A 49 14.76 15.99 25.25
C MET A 49 13.38 15.80 24.61
N THR A 50 12.62 16.88 24.46
CA THR A 50 11.33 16.85 23.76
C THR A 50 11.48 16.41 22.32
N GLY A 51 12.48 16.94 21.60
CA GLY A 51 12.79 16.53 20.22
C GLY A 51 13.14 15.04 20.11
N VAL A 52 13.98 14.52 21.00
CA VAL A 52 14.33 13.10 21.05
C VAL A 52 13.09 12.22 21.31
N VAL A 53 12.26 12.59 22.27
CA VAL A 53 11.02 11.85 22.57
C VAL A 53 10.09 11.81 21.37
N LEU A 54 9.86 12.94 20.72
CA LEU A 54 9.00 13.01 19.54
C LEU A 54 9.58 12.19 18.39
N TRP A 55 10.88 12.22 18.17
CA TRP A 55 11.54 11.42 17.15
C TRP A 55 11.41 9.92 17.44
N LEU A 56 11.59 9.48 18.69
CA LEU A 56 11.41 8.09 19.08
C LEU A 56 9.96 7.62 18.91
N LEU A 57 8.97 8.45 19.27
CA LEU A 57 7.55 8.16 19.05
C LEU A 57 7.25 8.02 17.56
N TRP A 58 7.77 8.93 16.74
CA TRP A 58 7.60 8.86 15.29
C TRP A 58 8.25 7.60 14.70
N MET A 59 9.49 7.26 15.10
CA MET A 59 10.18 6.04 14.66
C MET A 59 9.40 4.79 15.07
N GLY A 60 8.93 4.73 16.32
CA GLY A 60 8.10 3.62 16.79
C GLY A 60 6.82 3.47 15.96
N PHE A 61 6.13 4.57 15.67
CA PHE A 61 4.96 4.57 14.80
C PHE A 61 5.29 4.16 13.36
N ALA A 62 6.41 4.64 12.80
CA ALA A 62 6.85 4.30 11.45
C ALA A 62 7.14 2.80 11.31
N ILE A 63 7.89 2.22 12.26
CA ILE A 63 8.18 0.78 12.29
C ILE A 63 6.89 -0.03 12.45
N TRP A 64 6.03 0.36 13.36
CA TRP A 64 4.75 -0.32 13.60
C TRP A 64 3.84 -0.27 12.36
N SER A 65 3.73 0.89 11.70
CA SER A 65 2.99 1.07 10.45
C SER A 65 3.56 0.20 9.32
N TRP A 66 4.89 0.16 9.20
CA TRP A 66 5.56 -0.69 8.23
C TRP A 66 5.28 -2.18 8.44
N GLN A 67 5.33 -2.64 9.70
CA GLN A 67 5.05 -4.04 10.03
C GLN A 67 3.60 -4.44 9.77
N ARG A 68 2.66 -3.49 9.87
CA ARG A 68 1.23 -3.71 9.61
C ARG A 68 0.82 -3.58 8.14
N THR A 69 1.75 -3.26 7.24
CA THR A 69 1.43 -3.20 5.82
C THR A 69 0.98 -4.59 5.34
N PRO A 70 -0.20 -4.72 4.72
CA PRO A 70 -0.72 -6.00 4.28
C PRO A 70 0.16 -6.58 3.18
N GLU A 71 0.53 -7.85 3.33
CA GLU A 71 1.25 -8.65 2.35
C GLU A 71 0.35 -9.79 1.87
N GLY A 72 0.39 -10.08 0.57
CA GLY A 72 -0.44 -11.14 0.03
C GLY A 72 -0.40 -11.22 -1.50
N LEU A 73 -1.36 -11.93 -2.05
CA LEU A 73 -1.57 -12.11 -3.48
C LEU A 73 -2.92 -11.53 -3.88
N LEU A 74 -2.92 -10.64 -4.84
CA LEU A 74 -4.12 -10.14 -5.48
C LEU A 74 -4.35 -10.92 -6.78
N ARG A 75 -5.47 -11.62 -6.87
CA ARG A 75 -5.87 -12.39 -8.03
C ARG A 75 -7.06 -11.72 -8.72
N TRP A 76 -6.92 -11.50 -10.01
CA TRP A 76 -8.04 -11.21 -10.89
C TRP A 76 -8.58 -12.50 -11.48
N ASP A 77 -9.87 -12.77 -11.29
CA ASP A 77 -10.56 -13.89 -11.90
C ASP A 77 -11.62 -13.35 -12.88
N ALA A 78 -11.35 -13.54 -14.16
CA ALA A 78 -12.20 -13.00 -15.24
C ALA A 78 -13.56 -13.73 -15.36
N LEU A 79 -13.69 -14.91 -14.76
CA LEU A 79 -14.88 -15.76 -14.83
C LEU A 79 -15.70 -15.75 -13.52
N ALA A 80 -15.17 -15.16 -12.44
CA ALA A 80 -15.89 -15.11 -11.18
C ALA A 80 -16.97 -14.04 -11.21
N ASP A 81 -18.10 -14.34 -10.58
CA ASP A 81 -19.14 -13.35 -10.31
C ASP A 81 -18.63 -12.32 -9.31
N SER A 82 -18.83 -11.05 -9.61
CA SER A 82 -18.43 -9.97 -8.72
C SER A 82 -19.33 -9.95 -7.48
N ALA A 83 -18.74 -9.80 -6.30
CA ALA A 83 -19.47 -9.57 -5.05
C ALA A 83 -20.29 -8.27 -5.06
N ALA A 84 -19.99 -7.34 -5.98
CA ALA A 84 -20.70 -6.07 -6.15
C ALA A 84 -21.97 -6.18 -7.02
N GLY A 85 -22.26 -7.37 -7.60
CA GLY A 85 -23.47 -7.63 -8.37
C GLY A 85 -23.22 -8.43 -9.66
N PRO A 86 -24.26 -9.04 -10.23
CA PRO A 86 -24.17 -9.94 -11.37
C PRO A 86 -23.81 -9.28 -12.70
N SER A 87 -23.73 -7.96 -12.76
CA SER A 87 -23.43 -7.19 -13.98
C SER A 87 -21.93 -6.95 -14.24
N LEU A 88 -21.05 -7.27 -13.27
CA LEU A 88 -19.60 -7.07 -13.40
C LEU A 88 -18.94 -8.43 -13.68
N ALA A 89 -18.48 -8.61 -14.92
CA ALA A 89 -17.69 -9.78 -15.28
C ALA A 89 -16.29 -9.68 -14.68
N GLY A 90 -15.98 -10.60 -13.76
CA GLY A 90 -14.70 -10.73 -13.07
C GLY A 90 -14.69 -10.16 -11.66
N ALA A 91 -13.90 -10.80 -10.80
CA ALA A 91 -13.75 -10.42 -9.40
C ALA A 91 -12.28 -10.38 -8.98
N TRP A 92 -11.98 -9.46 -8.06
CA TRP A 92 -10.69 -9.44 -7.36
C TRP A 92 -10.77 -10.29 -6.10
N VAL A 93 -9.83 -11.21 -5.97
CA VAL A 93 -9.71 -12.08 -4.79
C VAL A 93 -8.41 -11.76 -4.09
N TRP A 94 -8.50 -11.45 -2.80
CA TRP A 94 -7.37 -11.17 -1.93
C TRP A 94 -7.00 -12.43 -1.14
N HIS A 95 -5.74 -12.83 -1.21
CA HIS A 95 -5.17 -13.90 -0.42
C HIS A 95 -4.07 -13.33 0.48
N SER A 96 -4.16 -13.60 1.76
CA SER A 96 -3.13 -13.23 2.75
C SER A 96 -3.04 -14.31 3.82
N GLU A 97 -2.10 -14.13 4.76
CA GLU A 97 -1.98 -15.06 5.90
C GLU A 97 -3.29 -15.16 6.71
N ALA A 98 -4.02 -14.05 6.84
CA ALA A 98 -5.31 -13.99 7.52
C ALA A 98 -6.48 -14.59 6.69
N TYR A 99 -6.36 -14.57 5.36
CA TYR A 99 -7.38 -15.02 4.41
C TYR A 99 -6.79 -16.06 3.45
N LYS A 100 -6.48 -17.25 3.96
CA LYS A 100 -5.84 -18.33 3.20
C LYS A 100 -6.70 -18.83 2.05
N ASP A 101 -8.01 -18.91 2.27
CA ASP A 101 -8.99 -19.37 1.26
C ASP A 101 -9.32 -18.27 0.23
N GLY A 102 -8.84 -17.05 0.44
CA GLY A 102 -9.11 -15.88 -0.39
C GLY A 102 -10.46 -15.23 -0.06
N VAL A 103 -10.47 -13.90 -0.11
CA VAL A 103 -11.69 -13.09 0.07
C VAL A 103 -11.95 -12.32 -1.21
N THR A 104 -13.17 -12.44 -1.72
CA THR A 104 -13.62 -11.64 -2.86
C THR A 104 -13.81 -10.19 -2.43
N LEU A 105 -13.08 -9.29 -3.06
CA LEU A 105 -13.16 -7.87 -2.77
C LEU A 105 -14.39 -7.25 -3.42
N LEU A 106 -15.06 -6.34 -2.71
CA LEU A 106 -16.17 -5.56 -3.25
C LEU A 106 -15.70 -4.63 -4.37
N ARG A 107 -14.55 -3.99 -4.15
CA ARG A 107 -13.98 -3.00 -5.07
C ARG A 107 -12.48 -2.86 -4.86
N VAL A 108 -11.77 -2.57 -5.94
CA VAL A 108 -10.35 -2.23 -5.94
C VAL A 108 -10.16 -0.91 -6.69
N ASP A 109 -9.75 0.12 -5.97
CA ASP A 109 -9.52 1.45 -6.55
C ASP A 109 -8.03 1.72 -6.64
N ALA A 110 -7.56 2.12 -7.83
CA ALA A 110 -6.22 2.70 -7.99
C ALA A 110 -6.29 4.19 -7.59
N VAL A 111 -5.68 4.51 -6.45
CA VAL A 111 -5.68 5.87 -5.90
C VAL A 111 -4.52 6.68 -6.45
N LEU A 112 -3.38 6.04 -6.63
CA LEU A 112 -2.18 6.67 -7.18
C LEU A 112 -1.49 5.69 -8.14
N ASP A 113 -1.25 6.13 -9.38
CA ASP A 113 -0.51 5.37 -10.39
C ASP A 113 0.79 6.14 -10.74
N LEU A 114 1.92 5.59 -10.34
CA LEU A 114 3.27 6.09 -10.59
C LEU A 114 3.96 5.29 -11.72
N GLN A 115 3.22 4.66 -12.61
CA GLN A 115 3.68 3.81 -13.70
C GLN A 115 4.32 2.48 -13.25
N ASP A 116 5.36 2.52 -12.42
CA ASP A 116 6.05 1.34 -11.88
C ASP A 116 5.51 0.90 -10.51
N ARG A 117 4.62 1.70 -9.91
CA ARG A 117 3.97 1.45 -8.61
C ARG A 117 2.56 1.97 -8.64
N VAL A 118 1.67 1.20 -8.03
CA VAL A 118 0.27 1.59 -7.90
C VAL A 118 -0.14 1.44 -6.43
N LEU A 119 -0.74 2.49 -5.88
CA LEU A 119 -1.40 2.44 -4.59
C LEU A 119 -2.84 2.05 -4.79
N LEU A 120 -3.22 0.94 -4.22
CA LEU A 120 -4.57 0.41 -4.25
C LEU A 120 -5.28 0.63 -2.93
N ARG A 121 -6.57 0.93 -3.01
CA ARG A 121 -7.50 0.84 -1.90
C ARG A 121 -8.37 -0.40 -2.11
N LEU A 122 -8.26 -1.35 -1.20
CA LEU A 122 -8.98 -2.62 -1.22
C LEU A 122 -10.22 -2.49 -0.32
N HIS A 123 -11.40 -2.75 -0.86
CA HIS A 123 -12.65 -2.73 -0.13
C HIS A 123 -13.08 -4.17 0.17
N ASN A 124 -12.87 -4.57 1.42
CA ASN A 124 -13.30 -5.88 1.92
C ASN A 124 -14.77 -5.84 2.32
N PRO A 125 -15.55 -6.93 2.12
CA PRO A 125 -16.93 -7.01 2.57
C PRO A 125 -17.05 -7.00 4.11
N ASP A 126 -16.09 -7.63 4.81
CA ASP A 126 -16.17 -7.90 6.25
C ASP A 126 -15.23 -7.04 7.09
N ALA A 127 -14.46 -6.14 6.47
CA ALA A 127 -13.46 -5.35 7.17
C ALA A 127 -13.34 -3.92 6.61
N ALA A 128 -12.68 -3.06 7.39
CA ALA A 128 -12.32 -1.73 6.93
C ALA A 128 -11.43 -1.80 5.67
N SER A 129 -11.61 -0.82 4.78
CA SER A 129 -10.77 -0.72 3.58
C SER A 129 -9.29 -0.67 3.94
N SER A 130 -8.47 -1.44 3.26
CA SER A 130 -7.02 -1.50 3.45
C SER A 130 -6.28 -0.88 2.26
N TRP A 131 -5.08 -0.37 2.55
CA TRP A 131 -4.19 0.22 1.53
C TRP A 131 -3.10 -0.78 1.21
N ALA A 132 -2.84 -0.97 -0.08
CA ALA A 132 -1.85 -1.92 -0.54
C ALA A 132 -1.03 -1.34 -1.69
N TRP A 133 0.28 -1.54 -1.62
CA TRP A 133 1.19 -1.16 -2.69
C TRP A 133 1.45 -2.34 -3.61
N VAL A 134 1.44 -2.06 -4.90
CA VAL A 134 1.82 -2.99 -5.95
C VAL A 134 2.99 -2.40 -6.72
N GLU A 135 4.09 -3.13 -6.83
CA GLU A 135 5.30 -2.67 -7.50
C GLU A 135 5.65 -3.58 -8.68
N ARG A 136 5.99 -2.96 -9.82
CA ARG A 136 6.46 -3.67 -11.01
C ARG A 136 7.68 -4.56 -10.73
N ALA A 137 8.57 -4.12 -9.83
CA ALA A 137 9.79 -4.84 -9.50
C ALA A 137 9.54 -6.24 -8.90
N ARG A 138 8.36 -6.51 -8.36
CA ARG A 138 8.02 -7.82 -7.77
C ARG A 138 7.70 -8.89 -8.82
N ASP A 139 7.05 -8.51 -9.91
CA ASP A 139 6.76 -9.40 -11.05
C ASP A 139 6.69 -8.57 -12.35
N PRO A 140 7.84 -8.25 -12.96
CA PRO A 140 7.89 -7.42 -14.17
C PRO A 140 7.16 -8.05 -15.37
N LEU A 141 7.11 -9.39 -15.43
CA LEU A 141 6.52 -10.11 -16.57
C LEU A 141 4.99 -9.96 -16.60
N ARG A 142 4.35 -10.01 -15.43
CA ARG A 142 2.89 -9.91 -15.30
C ARG A 142 2.39 -8.49 -15.09
N TRP A 143 3.28 -7.51 -14.96
CA TRP A 143 2.91 -6.12 -14.70
C TRP A 143 1.91 -5.54 -15.69
N ASN A 144 2.14 -5.74 -16.97
CA ASN A 144 1.27 -5.21 -18.02
C ASN A 144 -0.11 -5.88 -18.04
N GLU A 145 -0.18 -7.17 -17.69
CA GLU A 145 -1.44 -7.91 -17.58
C GLU A 145 -2.23 -7.41 -16.36
N PHE A 146 -1.55 -7.25 -15.23
CA PHE A 146 -2.13 -6.69 -14.03
C PHE A 146 -2.72 -5.29 -14.26
N ARG A 147 -1.95 -4.38 -14.88
CA ARG A 147 -2.44 -3.03 -15.20
C ARG A 147 -3.65 -3.06 -16.12
N ARG A 148 -3.65 -3.92 -17.14
CA ARG A 148 -4.81 -4.07 -18.03
C ARG A 148 -6.05 -4.56 -17.28
N ALA A 149 -5.91 -5.54 -16.40
CA ALA A 149 -7.01 -6.03 -15.57
C ALA A 149 -7.56 -4.92 -14.65
N LEU A 150 -6.68 -4.16 -13.99
CA LEU A 150 -7.04 -3.05 -13.13
C LEU A 150 -7.83 -1.96 -13.88
N MET A 151 -7.32 -1.53 -15.05
CA MET A 151 -7.99 -0.52 -15.88
C MET A 151 -9.32 -1.01 -16.45
N ALA A 152 -9.44 -2.29 -16.79
CA ALA A 152 -10.69 -2.87 -17.24
C ALA A 152 -11.76 -2.82 -16.13
N HIS A 153 -11.39 -3.17 -14.90
CA HIS A 153 -12.28 -3.12 -13.73
C HIS A 153 -12.75 -1.68 -13.42
N GLN A 154 -11.83 -0.71 -13.46
CA GLN A 154 -12.19 0.70 -13.19
C GLN A 154 -13.18 1.27 -14.21
N ARG A 155 -13.00 0.94 -15.50
CA ARG A 155 -13.93 1.37 -16.56
C ARG A 155 -15.32 0.80 -16.36
N GLN A 156 -15.43 -0.43 -15.87
CA GLN A 156 -16.72 -1.05 -15.56
C GLN A 156 -17.41 -0.35 -14.39
N GLY A 157 -16.67 0.00 -13.34
CA GLY A 157 -17.20 0.74 -12.19
C GLY A 157 -17.70 2.16 -12.52
N CYS A 158 -17.06 2.85 -13.48
CA CYS A 158 -17.50 4.17 -13.94
C CYS A 158 -18.76 4.13 -14.84
N ALA A 159 -19.07 3.00 -15.47
CA ALA A 159 -20.22 2.88 -16.37
C ALA A 159 -21.56 2.67 -15.63
N ILE A 160 -21.52 2.45 -14.31
CA ILE A 160 -22.70 2.12 -13.48
C ILE A 160 -23.14 3.32 -12.60
N GLN A 161 -22.37 4.39 -12.56
CA GLN A 161 -22.75 5.66 -11.91
C GLN A 161 -23.46 6.60 -12.90
#